data_fc7aaa76e1658f2bf20f1ac9a5276f12
#
_entry.id   fc7aaa76e1658f2bf20f1ac9a5276f12
#
_cell.length_a   1.000
_cell.length_b   1.000
_cell.length_c   1.000
_cell.angle_alpha   90.00
_cell.angle_beta   90.00
_cell.angle_gamma   90.00
#
_symmetry.space_group_name_H-M   'P 1'
#
loop_
_entity.id
_entity.type
_entity.pdbx_description
1 polymer ?
#
loop_
_entity_poly.entity_id
_entity_poly.type
_entity_poly.pdbx_seq_one_letter_code
_entity_poly.pdbx_strand_id
1 'polypeptide(L)'
;MNTPKLIIILAVLSIGLSASLAAETNTDSATPSCCSTSLPAGEFTDKSLYQVESTWTTDQGKHIKLGELAGKPQVVAMFFANCQYVCPVTVHDMQRIEAALAPELRARVGFTLVSFDSKNDSPAALAEFRLTRALPKERWTLLHGESDDVLELAALLGVKYKEDANGQFAHSTVITVLNAQGEIVRQQIGLGQDIKETVQTLEKLVGK
;
A
#
# COMPACT_ATOMS: atom_id res chain seq x y z
N MET A 1 -34.89 1.03 -54.28
CA MET A 1 -34.65 1.44 -55.71
C MET A 1 -33.31 2.16 -55.74
N ASN A 2 -32.43 1.70 -56.59
CA ASN A 2 -31.13 2.21 -57.00
C ASN A 2 -29.87 1.89 -56.17
N THR A 3 -29.29 0.76 -56.44
CA THR A 3 -27.85 0.49 -56.63
C THR A 3 -27.40 1.01 -58.02
N PRO A 4 -26.16 0.91 -58.48
CA PRO A 4 -24.81 0.82 -57.88
C PRO A 4 -23.79 1.79 -58.57
N LYS A 5 -22.52 1.80 -58.19
CA LYS A 5 -21.41 1.80 -59.18
C LYS A 5 -20.05 1.44 -58.52
N LEU A 6 -19.63 0.28 -58.91
CA LEU A 6 -18.32 -0.32 -58.90
C LEU A 6 -17.37 0.44 -59.86
N ILE A 7 -16.16 0.81 -59.42
CA ILE A 7 -15.04 1.11 -60.34
C ILE A 7 -13.79 0.39 -59.81
N ILE A 8 -13.40 -0.60 -60.57
CA ILE A 8 -12.13 -1.33 -60.53
C ILE A 8 -11.16 -0.56 -61.44
N ILE A 9 -9.97 -0.25 -60.95
CA ILE A 9 -8.82 0.04 -61.82
C ILE A 9 -7.62 -0.78 -61.32
N LEU A 10 -7.13 -1.58 -62.27
CA LEU A 10 -5.99 -2.49 -62.20
C LEU A 10 -4.66 -1.80 -62.54
N ALA A 11 -3.60 -2.41 -62.04
CA ALA A 11 -2.23 -2.49 -62.59
C ALA A 11 -1.34 -1.23 -62.43
N VAL A 12 -0.09 -1.38 -62.04
CA VAL A 12 1.03 -2.00 -62.78
C VAL A 12 2.20 -2.35 -61.84
N LEU A 13 2.76 -3.47 -62.08
CA LEU A 13 3.95 -4.13 -61.63
C LEU A 13 5.23 -3.34 -62.07
N SER A 14 6.19 -3.13 -61.19
CA SER A 14 7.59 -2.98 -61.58
C SER A 14 8.56 -3.49 -60.51
N ILE A 15 9.28 -4.50 -60.93
CA ILE A 15 10.39 -5.18 -60.27
C ILE A 15 11.62 -4.27 -60.28
N GLY A 16 12.24 -4.04 -59.18
CA GLY A 16 13.53 -3.38 -59.05
C GLY A 16 14.38 -4.02 -57.96
N LEU A 17 15.17 -5.00 -58.34
CA LEU A 17 16.18 -5.68 -57.56
C LEU A 17 17.43 -4.79 -57.48
N SER A 18 17.83 -4.36 -56.30
CA SER A 18 19.19 -3.86 -56.05
C SER A 18 19.61 -4.19 -54.62
N ALA A 19 20.51 -5.15 -54.54
CA ALA A 19 21.28 -5.45 -53.35
C ALA A 19 22.32 -4.34 -53.12
N SER A 20 22.41 -3.84 -51.93
CA SER A 20 23.62 -3.17 -51.45
C SER A 20 23.81 -3.43 -49.95
N LEU A 21 24.91 -4.06 -49.71
CA LEU A 21 25.51 -4.37 -48.39
C LEU A 21 26.15 -3.07 -47.88
N ALA A 22 25.88 -2.64 -46.65
CA ALA A 22 26.88 -2.00 -45.80
C ALA A 22 26.35 -1.66 -44.40
N ALA A 23 27.05 -2.21 -43.44
CA ALA A 23 27.48 -1.61 -42.16
C ALA A 23 26.44 -1.29 -41.08
N GLU A 24 26.54 -2.09 -40.05
CA GLU A 24 26.08 -1.88 -38.71
C GLU A 24 26.61 -0.55 -38.12
N THR A 25 25.72 0.26 -37.58
CA THR A 25 26.05 1.12 -36.47
C THR A 25 24.92 1.03 -35.45
N ASN A 26 25.17 0.27 -34.42
CA ASN A 26 24.42 0.29 -33.18
C ASN A 26 24.52 1.68 -32.56
N THR A 27 23.48 2.43 -32.59
CA THR A 27 23.28 3.57 -31.71
C THR A 27 22.16 3.19 -30.75
N ASP A 28 22.58 2.62 -29.64
CA ASP A 28 21.80 2.34 -28.44
C ASP A 28 21.33 3.68 -27.87
N SER A 29 20.12 4.09 -28.23
CA SER A 29 19.48 5.28 -27.66
C SER A 29 18.71 4.82 -26.43
N ALA A 30 19.46 4.59 -25.34
CA ALA A 30 18.89 4.37 -24.03
C ALA A 30 18.18 5.66 -23.56
N THR A 31 16.87 5.67 -23.70
CA THR A 31 16.00 6.59 -22.99
C THR A 31 16.15 6.30 -21.50
N PRO A 32 16.53 7.27 -20.65
CA PRO A 32 16.56 7.02 -19.22
C PRO A 32 15.12 6.87 -18.72
N SER A 33 14.73 5.63 -18.47
CA SER A 33 13.56 5.30 -17.67
C SER A 33 13.75 5.91 -16.30
N CYS A 34 12.95 6.92 -15.95
CA CYS A 34 12.91 7.51 -14.63
C CYS A 34 12.69 6.41 -13.58
N CYS A 35 13.67 6.28 -12.74
CA CYS A 35 13.84 5.31 -11.68
C CYS A 35 12.62 5.22 -10.77
N SER A 36 11.87 4.14 -10.89
CA SER A 36 11.38 3.48 -9.71
C SER A 36 12.59 2.85 -9.03
N THR A 37 13.17 3.54 -8.07
CA THR A 37 14.13 2.94 -7.16
C THR A 37 13.33 2.06 -6.19
N SER A 38 12.86 0.90 -6.65
CA SER A 38 12.64 -0.21 -5.76
C SER A 38 14.01 -0.54 -5.21
N LEU A 39 14.21 -0.33 -3.91
CA LEU A 39 15.35 -0.91 -3.22
C LEU A 39 15.39 -2.38 -3.64
N PRO A 40 16.57 -2.93 -3.98
CA PRO A 40 16.67 -4.35 -4.21
C PRO A 40 16.04 -5.04 -3.00
N ALA A 41 15.36 -6.17 -3.22
CA ALA A 41 14.90 -7.06 -2.16
C ALA A 41 16.15 -7.53 -1.40
N GLY A 42 16.68 -6.66 -0.59
CA GLY A 42 17.87 -6.77 0.20
C GLY A 42 17.41 -7.02 1.60
N GLU A 43 17.71 -8.16 2.06
CA GLU A 43 17.86 -8.65 3.41
C GLU A 43 17.24 -7.71 4.46
N PHE A 44 15.91 -7.83 4.63
CA PHE A 44 15.27 -7.32 5.84
C PHE A 44 15.86 -8.07 7.04
N THR A 45 16.07 -7.38 8.13
CA THR A 45 16.55 -8.02 9.35
C THR A 45 15.50 -8.99 9.90
N ASP A 46 15.92 -9.93 10.74
CA ASP A 46 15.04 -10.88 11.44
C ASP A 46 13.96 -10.21 12.33
N LYS A 47 14.04 -8.89 12.55
CA LYS A 47 13.07 -8.05 13.26
C LYS A 47 12.07 -7.35 12.36
N SER A 48 12.25 -7.43 11.05
CA SER A 48 11.41 -6.76 10.08
C SER A 48 10.12 -7.51 9.82
N LEU A 49 8.98 -6.84 9.93
CA LEU A 49 7.68 -7.37 9.52
C LEU A 49 7.58 -7.57 8.00
N TYR A 50 8.50 -6.98 7.24
CA TYR A 50 8.52 -7.08 5.78
C TYR A 50 9.05 -8.42 5.25
N GLN A 51 9.54 -9.28 6.14
CA GLN A 51 9.87 -10.68 5.82
C GLN A 51 8.65 -11.59 5.71
N VAL A 52 7.50 -11.15 6.20
CA VAL A 52 6.26 -11.94 6.12
C VAL A 52 5.88 -12.14 4.66
N GLU A 53 5.77 -13.41 4.26
CA GLU A 53 5.55 -13.81 2.85
C GLU A 53 4.09 -13.71 2.40
N SER A 54 3.17 -13.36 3.30
CA SER A 54 1.76 -13.21 3.03
C SER A 54 1.47 -12.18 1.93
N THR A 55 0.38 -12.39 1.20
CA THR A 55 -0.09 -11.49 0.14
C THR A 55 -1.34 -10.77 0.60
N TRP A 56 -1.32 -9.47 0.51
CA TRP A 56 -2.39 -8.57 0.93
C TRP A 56 -3.06 -7.93 -0.27
N THR A 57 -4.36 -7.72 -0.19
CA THR A 57 -5.09 -6.99 -1.23
C THR A 57 -5.42 -5.59 -0.71
N THR A 58 -5.01 -4.56 -1.43
CA THR A 58 -5.33 -3.17 -1.06
C THR A 58 -6.81 -2.87 -1.37
N ASP A 59 -7.36 -1.83 -0.75
CA ASP A 59 -8.68 -1.28 -1.07
C ASP A 59 -8.84 -0.81 -2.53
N GLN A 60 -7.73 -0.73 -3.29
CA GLN A 60 -7.71 -0.45 -4.74
C GLN A 60 -7.62 -1.75 -5.58
N GLY A 61 -7.68 -2.92 -4.95
CA GLY A 61 -7.60 -4.22 -5.61
C GLY A 61 -6.19 -4.65 -6.03
N LYS A 62 -5.14 -3.94 -5.61
CA LYS A 62 -3.76 -4.35 -5.89
C LYS A 62 -3.31 -5.39 -4.89
N HIS A 63 -2.69 -6.48 -5.35
CA HIS A 63 -2.00 -7.45 -4.50
C HIS A 63 -0.59 -6.95 -4.19
N ILE A 64 -0.21 -6.96 -2.92
CA ILE A 64 1.10 -6.53 -2.45
C ILE A 64 1.65 -7.47 -1.37
N LYS A 65 2.97 -7.50 -1.23
CA LYS A 65 3.67 -7.98 -0.04
C LYS A 65 3.88 -6.82 0.94
N LEU A 66 3.97 -7.08 2.24
CA LEU A 66 4.29 -6.01 3.21
C LEU A 66 5.60 -5.31 2.90
N GLY A 67 6.57 -6.01 2.33
CA GLY A 67 7.84 -5.44 1.88
C GLY A 67 7.72 -4.31 0.84
N GLU A 68 6.60 -4.22 0.11
CA GLU A 68 6.36 -3.10 -0.82
C GLU A 68 6.07 -1.77 -0.10
N LEU A 69 5.81 -1.80 1.21
CA LEU A 69 5.67 -0.61 2.04
C LEU A 69 7.03 -0.03 2.49
N ALA A 70 8.14 -0.73 2.21
CA ALA A 70 9.49 -0.32 2.59
C ALA A 70 9.91 1.02 1.97
N GLY A 71 10.99 1.60 2.51
CA GLY A 71 11.57 2.85 2.02
C GLY A 71 11.06 4.11 2.73
N LYS A 72 9.99 4.01 3.52
CA LYS A 72 9.50 5.09 4.38
C LYS A 72 8.91 4.54 5.68
N PRO A 73 8.97 5.30 6.79
CA PRO A 73 8.29 4.91 8.02
C PRO A 73 6.80 4.69 7.80
N GLN A 74 6.23 3.70 8.51
CA GLN A 74 4.80 3.38 8.48
C GLN A 74 4.18 3.53 9.88
N VAL A 75 3.01 4.09 9.92
CA VAL A 75 2.12 4.04 11.11
C VAL A 75 1.07 2.98 10.82
N VAL A 76 1.06 1.90 11.58
CA VAL A 76 0.23 0.72 11.33
C VAL A 76 -0.74 0.51 12.47
N ALA A 77 -1.99 0.22 12.16
CA ALA A 77 -2.97 -0.29 13.13
C ALA A 77 -3.85 -1.35 12.48
N MET A 78 -4.37 -2.24 13.34
CA MET A 78 -5.38 -3.21 12.93
C MET A 78 -6.78 -2.74 13.33
N PHE A 79 -7.76 -3.03 12.49
CA PHE A 79 -9.14 -2.57 12.63
C PHE A 79 -10.12 -3.53 11.95
N PHE A 80 -11.42 -3.21 11.98
CA PHE A 80 -12.42 -3.73 11.04
C PHE A 80 -13.42 -2.64 10.66
N ALA A 81 -13.89 -2.66 9.42
CA ALA A 81 -14.63 -1.53 8.84
C ALA A 81 -15.99 -1.30 9.52
N ASN A 82 -16.66 -2.38 9.96
CA ASN A 82 -17.98 -2.31 10.62
C ASN A 82 -17.91 -2.04 12.13
N CYS A 83 -16.75 -1.62 12.66
CA CYS A 83 -16.60 -1.23 14.06
C CYS A 83 -17.22 0.14 14.34
N GLN A 84 -18.16 0.19 15.30
CA GLN A 84 -18.86 1.43 15.63
C GLN A 84 -18.21 2.25 16.77
N TYR A 85 -17.29 1.68 17.53
CA TYR A 85 -16.80 2.30 18.76
C TYR A 85 -15.30 2.56 18.77
N VAL A 86 -14.48 1.52 18.76
CA VAL A 86 -13.03 1.60 18.99
C VAL A 86 -12.25 2.00 17.75
N CYS A 87 -12.53 1.39 16.61
CA CYS A 87 -11.81 1.66 15.38
C CYS A 87 -11.92 3.11 14.88
N PRO A 88 -13.09 3.79 14.97
CA PRO A 88 -13.18 5.22 14.67
C PRO A 88 -12.23 6.07 15.49
N VAL A 89 -12.03 5.76 16.77
CA VAL A 89 -11.11 6.49 17.66
C VAL A 89 -9.66 6.21 17.26
N THR A 90 -9.32 4.94 16.97
CA THR A 90 -7.97 4.56 16.49
C THR A 90 -7.61 5.29 15.21
N VAL A 91 -8.51 5.31 14.23
CA VAL A 91 -8.31 6.03 12.96
C VAL A 91 -8.16 7.54 13.21
N HIS A 92 -8.98 8.11 14.09
CA HIS A 92 -8.87 9.52 14.47
C HIS A 92 -7.51 9.83 15.13
N ASP A 93 -7.02 8.96 16.01
CA ASP A 93 -5.69 9.13 16.62
C ASP A 93 -4.57 9.08 15.56
N MET A 94 -4.67 8.18 14.58
CA MET A 94 -3.73 8.15 13.45
C MET A 94 -3.82 9.43 12.59
N GLN A 95 -5.03 9.97 12.34
CA GLN A 95 -5.21 11.26 11.66
C GLN A 95 -4.65 12.43 12.46
N ARG A 96 -4.75 12.40 13.80
CA ARG A 96 -4.11 13.41 14.67
C ARG A 96 -2.59 13.35 14.54
N ILE A 97 -1.99 12.14 14.52
CA ILE A 97 -0.56 11.96 14.28
C ILE A 97 -0.18 12.52 12.91
N GLU A 98 -0.93 12.19 11.86
CA GLU A 98 -0.72 12.71 10.51
C GLU A 98 -0.77 14.25 10.47
N ALA A 99 -1.79 14.84 11.09
CA ALA A 99 -1.98 16.29 11.11
C ALA A 99 -0.90 17.06 11.89
N ALA A 100 -0.33 16.44 12.93
CA ALA A 100 0.73 17.02 13.75
C ALA A 100 2.10 17.06 13.06
N LEU A 101 2.31 16.25 12.02
CA LEU A 101 3.54 16.30 11.22
C LEU A 101 3.54 17.53 10.30
N ALA A 102 4.70 18.18 10.17
CA ALA A 102 4.89 19.21 9.15
C ALA A 102 4.60 18.67 7.73
N PRO A 103 4.07 19.47 6.80
CA PRO A 103 3.65 18.99 5.49
C PRO A 103 4.74 18.19 4.74
N GLU A 104 6.00 18.62 4.82
CA GLU A 104 7.15 18.01 4.16
C GLU A 104 7.48 16.64 4.75
N LEU A 105 7.36 16.49 6.07
CA LEU A 105 7.58 15.23 6.78
C LEU A 105 6.40 14.28 6.59
N ARG A 106 5.18 14.82 6.60
CA ARG A 106 3.93 14.06 6.38
C ARG A 106 3.95 13.31 5.04
N ALA A 107 4.47 13.92 3.98
CA ALA A 107 4.58 13.29 2.67
C ALA A 107 5.53 12.06 2.66
N ARG A 108 6.42 11.96 3.65
CA ARG A 108 7.42 10.89 3.78
C ARG A 108 7.00 9.77 4.74
N VAL A 109 5.80 9.82 5.30
CA VAL A 109 5.25 8.81 6.21
C VAL A 109 4.06 8.12 5.55
N GLY A 110 3.99 6.79 5.65
CA GLY A 110 2.82 6.01 5.26
C GLY A 110 1.93 5.68 6.47
N PHE A 111 0.65 5.51 6.21
CA PHE A 111 -0.36 5.10 7.19
C PHE A 111 -1.04 3.84 6.67
N THR A 112 -0.99 2.75 7.43
CA THR A 112 -1.51 1.46 7.00
C THR A 112 -2.54 0.95 8.00
N LEU A 113 -3.72 0.65 7.51
CA LEU A 113 -4.79 0.00 8.25
C LEU A 113 -4.94 -1.43 7.73
N VAL A 114 -4.85 -2.42 8.61
CA VAL A 114 -5.01 -3.83 8.25
C VAL A 114 -6.28 -4.36 8.89
N SER A 115 -7.20 -4.86 8.07
CA SER A 115 -8.42 -5.46 8.61
C SER A 115 -8.15 -6.83 9.21
N PHE A 116 -8.75 -7.11 10.37
CA PHE A 116 -8.81 -8.47 10.92
C PHE A 116 -10.15 -9.18 10.62
N ASP A 117 -11.07 -8.54 9.92
CA ASP A 117 -12.31 -9.19 9.42
C ASP A 117 -12.14 -9.65 7.97
N SER A 118 -11.42 -10.75 7.79
CA SER A 118 -11.17 -11.34 6.46
C SER A 118 -12.42 -11.79 5.72
N LYS A 119 -13.58 -11.92 6.43
CA LYS A 119 -14.81 -12.38 5.82
C LYS A 119 -15.62 -11.24 5.21
N ASN A 120 -15.69 -10.11 5.90
CA ASN A 120 -16.61 -9.02 5.55
C ASN A 120 -15.90 -7.80 4.96
N ASP A 121 -14.66 -7.54 5.34
CA ASP A 121 -13.90 -6.37 4.89
C ASP A 121 -13.21 -6.62 3.54
N SER A 122 -14.02 -6.86 2.50
CA SER A 122 -13.52 -6.95 1.12
C SER A 122 -12.81 -5.65 0.70
N PRO A 123 -11.97 -5.68 -0.36
CA PRO A 123 -11.35 -4.47 -0.90
C PRO A 123 -12.36 -3.34 -1.20
N ALA A 124 -13.57 -3.70 -1.66
CA ALA A 124 -14.65 -2.74 -1.91
C ALA A 124 -15.18 -2.11 -0.61
N ALA A 125 -15.37 -2.91 0.45
CA ALA A 125 -15.77 -2.40 1.77
C ALA A 125 -14.70 -1.48 2.37
N LEU A 126 -13.43 -1.82 2.20
CA LEU A 126 -12.30 -0.98 2.62
C LEU A 126 -12.23 0.33 1.82
N ALA A 127 -12.54 0.31 0.52
CA ALA A 127 -12.61 1.52 -0.31
C ALA A 127 -13.74 2.46 0.15
N GLU A 128 -14.90 1.92 0.52
CA GLU A 128 -16.00 2.68 1.10
C GLU A 128 -15.59 3.28 2.46
N PHE A 129 -14.96 2.49 3.32
CA PHE A 129 -14.44 2.96 4.60
C PHE A 129 -13.44 4.12 4.41
N ARG A 130 -12.52 4.02 3.44
CA ARG A 130 -11.60 5.10 3.08
C ARG A 130 -12.33 6.40 2.78
N LEU A 131 -13.37 6.34 1.92
CA LEU A 131 -14.16 7.52 1.53
C LEU A 131 -14.88 8.12 2.73
N THR A 132 -15.54 7.29 3.53
CA THR A 132 -16.27 7.70 4.73
C THR A 132 -15.37 8.38 5.77
N ARG A 133 -14.11 7.98 5.86
CA ARG A 133 -13.12 8.52 6.81
C ARG A 133 -12.20 9.58 6.19
N ALA A 134 -12.41 9.94 4.92
CA ALA A 134 -11.60 10.90 4.17
C ALA A 134 -10.09 10.61 4.23
N LEU A 135 -9.68 9.33 4.03
CA LEU A 135 -8.28 8.91 4.10
C LEU A 135 -7.61 9.08 2.73
N PRO A 136 -6.60 9.97 2.58
CA PRO A 136 -5.93 10.23 1.31
C PRO A 136 -5.17 9.00 0.81
N LYS A 137 -5.45 8.55 -0.42
CA LYS A 137 -4.84 7.34 -1.01
C LYS A 137 -3.32 7.43 -1.22
N GLU A 138 -2.78 8.64 -1.26
CA GLU A 138 -1.34 8.89 -1.44
C GLU A 138 -0.53 8.51 -0.20
N ARG A 139 -1.17 8.50 0.96
CA ARG A 139 -0.51 8.24 2.25
C ARG A 139 -1.11 7.08 3.02
N TRP A 140 -2.39 6.76 2.78
CA TRP A 140 -3.09 5.69 3.49
C TRP A 140 -3.25 4.46 2.61
N THR A 141 -2.91 3.31 3.15
CA THR A 141 -3.10 1.99 2.54
C THR A 141 -4.02 1.17 3.44
N LEU A 142 -5.08 0.63 2.90
CA LEU A 142 -5.98 -0.26 3.62
C LEU A 142 -5.79 -1.66 3.05
N LEU A 143 -5.58 -2.64 3.92
CA LEU A 143 -5.21 -4.00 3.55
C LEU A 143 -6.25 -5.00 4.04
N HIS A 144 -6.64 -5.87 3.13
CA HIS A 144 -7.36 -7.10 3.35
C HIS A 144 -6.41 -8.28 3.20
N GLY A 145 -6.50 -9.29 4.06
CA GLY A 145 -5.70 -10.51 4.01
C GLY A 145 -6.51 -11.75 4.38
N GLU A 146 -5.92 -12.90 4.12
CA GLU A 146 -6.48 -14.18 4.57
C GLU A 146 -6.37 -14.32 6.09
N SER A 147 -7.25 -15.11 6.70
CA SER A 147 -7.36 -15.21 8.16
C SER A 147 -6.07 -15.63 8.85
N ASP A 148 -5.29 -16.54 8.27
CA ASP A 148 -4.03 -17.00 8.84
C ASP A 148 -2.95 -15.91 8.76
N ASP A 149 -2.87 -15.18 7.64
CA ASP A 149 -1.96 -14.06 7.45
C ASP A 149 -2.27 -12.92 8.43
N VAL A 150 -3.57 -12.65 8.63
CA VAL A 150 -4.05 -11.66 9.60
C VAL A 150 -3.68 -12.05 11.03
N LEU A 151 -3.83 -13.34 11.38
CA LEU A 151 -3.48 -13.86 12.69
C LEU A 151 -1.97 -13.76 12.95
N GLU A 152 -1.15 -14.10 11.96
CA GLU A 152 0.31 -13.97 12.03
C GLU A 152 0.71 -12.51 12.25
N LEU A 153 0.21 -11.60 11.44
CA LEU A 153 0.54 -10.17 11.57
C LEU A 153 0.06 -9.60 12.90
N ALA A 154 -1.13 -10.00 13.38
CA ALA A 154 -1.63 -9.59 14.68
C ALA A 154 -0.69 -10.03 15.81
N ALA A 155 -0.20 -11.28 15.74
CA ALA A 155 0.75 -11.81 16.73
C ALA A 155 2.07 -11.02 16.72
N LEU A 156 2.61 -10.72 15.53
CA LEU A 156 3.84 -9.94 15.37
C LEU A 156 3.69 -8.49 15.86
N LEU A 157 2.52 -7.88 15.68
CA LEU A 157 2.19 -6.55 16.19
C LEU A 157 1.79 -6.55 17.67
N GLY A 158 1.66 -7.71 18.31
CA GLY A 158 1.16 -7.83 19.68
C GLY A 158 -0.31 -7.46 19.83
N VAL A 159 -1.09 -7.50 18.77
CA VAL A 159 -2.53 -7.23 18.76
C VAL A 159 -3.29 -8.52 19.09
N LYS A 160 -4.11 -8.45 20.13
CA LYS A 160 -5.03 -9.53 20.50
C LYS A 160 -6.41 -9.18 20.00
N TYR A 161 -7.07 -10.11 19.31
CA TYR A 161 -8.45 -9.93 18.90
C TYR A 161 -9.23 -11.26 19.01
N LYS A 162 -10.55 -11.15 19.17
CA LYS A 162 -11.44 -12.27 19.25
C LYS A 162 -12.82 -11.88 18.69
N GLU A 163 -13.28 -12.62 17.70
CA GLU A 163 -14.64 -12.51 17.17
C GLU A 163 -15.64 -13.07 18.18
N ASP A 164 -16.75 -12.38 18.42
CA ASP A 164 -17.87 -12.85 19.21
C ASP A 164 -18.92 -13.56 18.33
N ALA A 165 -19.98 -14.10 18.97
CA ALA A 165 -21.05 -14.80 18.26
C ALA A 165 -21.86 -13.91 17.29
N ASN A 166 -21.74 -12.59 17.41
CA ASN A 166 -22.45 -11.60 16.57
C ASN A 166 -21.55 -11.03 15.46
N GLY A 167 -20.33 -11.56 15.27
CA GLY A 167 -19.37 -11.05 14.29
C GLY A 167 -18.72 -9.73 14.71
N GLN A 168 -18.80 -9.35 15.99
CA GLN A 168 -18.07 -8.21 16.51
C GLN A 168 -16.73 -8.66 17.09
N PHE A 169 -15.73 -7.79 17.02
CA PHE A 169 -14.40 -8.11 17.51
C PHE A 169 -14.08 -7.32 18.78
N ALA A 170 -13.75 -8.05 19.85
CA ALA A 170 -13.02 -7.51 20.98
C ALA A 170 -11.53 -7.52 20.61
N HIS A 171 -10.86 -6.39 20.68
CA HIS A 171 -9.44 -6.29 20.31
C HIS A 171 -8.68 -5.28 21.16
N SER A 172 -7.36 -5.49 21.29
CA SER A 172 -6.46 -4.48 21.83
C SER A 172 -6.22 -3.38 20.80
N THR A 173 -6.10 -2.14 21.27
CA THR A 173 -5.78 -0.99 20.42
C THR A 173 -4.29 -0.72 20.49
N VAL A 174 -3.62 -0.89 19.37
CA VAL A 174 -2.18 -0.65 19.23
C VAL A 174 -1.93 0.12 17.95
N ILE A 175 -1.30 1.29 18.05
CA ILE A 175 -0.75 2.03 16.90
C ILE A 175 0.76 1.78 16.90
N THR A 176 1.27 1.16 15.87
CA THR A 176 2.67 0.76 15.73
C THR A 176 3.38 1.65 14.73
N VAL A 177 4.55 2.16 15.08
CA VAL A 177 5.45 2.87 14.16
C VAL A 177 6.54 1.91 13.72
N LEU A 178 6.63 1.72 12.40
CA LEU A 178 7.71 0.99 11.75
C LEU A 178 8.71 1.97 11.13
N ASN A 179 9.99 1.62 11.17
CA ASN A 179 11.00 2.31 10.36
C ASN A 179 10.89 1.94 8.88
N ALA A 180 11.74 2.52 8.04
CA ALA A 180 11.74 2.26 6.59
C ALA A 180 12.04 0.80 6.21
N GLN A 181 12.62 0.03 7.11
CA GLN A 181 12.94 -1.40 6.96
C GLN A 181 11.88 -2.34 7.55
N GLY A 182 10.79 -1.79 8.12
CA GLY A 182 9.69 -2.58 8.68
C GLY A 182 9.91 -3.06 10.11
N GLU A 183 10.89 -2.52 10.82
CA GLU A 183 11.13 -2.86 12.23
C GLU A 183 10.26 -1.99 13.14
N ILE A 184 9.72 -2.58 14.20
CA ILE A 184 8.94 -1.85 15.20
C ILE A 184 9.88 -0.95 16.01
N VAL A 185 9.63 0.36 15.96
CA VAL A 185 10.42 1.35 16.72
C VAL A 185 9.61 1.98 17.87
N ARG A 186 8.28 1.95 17.77
CA ARG A 186 7.40 2.43 18.84
C ARG A 186 6.02 1.79 18.73
N GLN A 187 5.39 1.60 19.89
CA GLN A 187 3.97 1.25 19.98
C GLN A 187 3.26 2.17 20.97
N GLN A 188 2.11 2.68 20.57
CA GLN A 188 1.18 3.43 21.39
C GLN A 188 -0.02 2.53 21.69
N ILE A 189 -0.22 2.20 22.97
CA ILE A 189 -1.26 1.26 23.40
C ILE A 189 -2.41 2.05 24.05
N GLY A 190 -3.63 1.75 23.68
CA GLY A 190 -4.85 2.37 24.17
C GLY A 190 -5.35 3.50 23.29
N LEU A 191 -6.59 3.95 23.56
CA LEU A 191 -7.28 5.01 22.81
C LEU A 191 -6.99 6.39 23.40
N GLY A 192 -7.01 7.43 22.55
CA GLY A 192 -6.94 8.83 22.98
C GLY A 192 -5.64 9.21 23.70
N GLN A 193 -4.56 8.47 23.45
CA GLN A 193 -3.27 8.71 24.09
C GLN A 193 -2.62 10.02 23.61
N ASP A 194 -1.65 10.51 24.38
CA ASP A 194 -0.79 11.59 23.93
C ASP A 194 0.06 11.13 22.74
N ILE A 195 -0.08 11.83 21.62
CA ILE A 195 0.61 11.52 20.37
C ILE A 195 2.01 12.10 20.28
N LYS A 196 2.43 12.93 21.22
CA LYS A 196 3.68 13.71 21.18
C LYS A 196 4.90 12.84 20.91
N GLU A 197 5.06 11.76 21.67
CA GLU A 197 6.23 10.89 21.50
C GLU A 197 6.18 10.11 20.18
N THR A 198 4.98 9.75 19.69
CA THR A 198 4.81 9.10 18.39
C THR A 198 5.20 10.04 17.26
N VAL A 199 4.76 11.30 17.32
CA VAL A 199 5.13 12.34 16.36
C VAL A 199 6.65 12.58 16.39
N GLN A 200 7.25 12.77 17.56
CA GLN A 200 8.70 12.94 17.70
C GLN A 200 9.50 11.75 17.14
N THR A 201 8.99 10.53 17.30
CA THR A 201 9.62 9.33 16.72
C THR A 201 9.61 9.40 15.21
N LEU A 202 8.46 9.73 14.61
CA LEU A 202 8.34 9.89 13.15
C LEU A 202 9.25 11.01 12.62
N GLU A 203 9.29 12.18 13.29
CA GLU A 203 10.18 13.29 12.92
C GLU A 203 11.66 12.87 12.89
N LYS A 204 12.10 12.08 13.89
CA LYS A 204 13.47 11.54 13.91
C LYS A 204 13.75 10.54 12.80
N LEU A 205 12.75 9.75 12.38
CA LEU A 205 12.91 8.77 11.31
C LEU A 205 12.97 9.41 9.92
N VAL A 206 12.22 10.48 9.69
CA VAL A 206 12.17 11.15 8.38
C VAL A 206 13.10 12.37 8.27
N GLY A 207 13.62 12.89 9.38
CA GLY A 207 14.54 14.03 9.43
C GLY A 207 16.02 13.67 9.17
N LYS A 208 16.29 12.37 8.99
CA LYS A 208 17.64 11.86 8.61
C LYS A 208 17.73 11.73 7.06
#